data_3c1f210caf1a34149631b0668f9a70d1
#
_entry.id   3c1f210caf1a34149631b0668f9a70d1
#
_cell.length_a   1.000
_cell.length_b   1.000
_cell.length_c   1.000
_cell.angle_alpha   90.00
_cell.angle_beta   90.00
_cell.angle_gamma   90.00
#
_symmetry.space_group_name_H-M   'P 1'
#
loop_
_entity.id
_entity.type
_entity.pdbx_description
1 polymer ?
#
loop_
_entity_poly.entity_id
_entity_poly.type
_entity_poly.pdbx_seq_one_letter_code
_entity_poly.pdbx_strand_id
1 'polypeptide(L)'
;HVLSRRQRQMCIRDRSTALRNCADLVVVSTNMGKYKEESARVQAIFRQYTDLVEPLSLDEAFLDVSDSCIANGSATLIAKEIRDRVRAEIGITISAGIANNKFLAKIASDWNKPDGQMTVEPADVANFIRVLPIEKIFGVGSVTAGKMHRMGLNTCADLQNLSILDLTKHFGKFGARLFDLCRGKDDRPVSPYRQRKSVSTERTYTVDLANPTACNEEIDHLFSDLQKRVTRANCKHLIKSRTLKLRFCLLYTSPSPRDGRE
;
A
#
# COMPACT_ATOMS: atom_id res chain seq x y z
N HIS A 1 -14.12 -11.38 10.87
CA HIS A 1 -13.75 -9.94 10.78
C HIS A 1 -12.29 -9.63 11.15
N VAL A 2 -11.66 -10.37 12.06
CA VAL A 2 -10.23 -10.20 12.42
C VAL A 2 -9.30 -10.65 11.29
N LEU A 3 -9.75 -11.55 10.42
CA LEU A 3 -8.95 -12.12 9.32
C LEU A 3 -8.75 -11.16 8.15
N SER A 4 -9.65 -10.22 7.89
CA SER A 4 -9.56 -9.31 6.73
C SER A 4 -8.37 -8.33 6.82
N ARG A 5 -7.94 -7.93 8.00
CA ARG A 5 -6.75 -7.09 8.20
C ARG A 5 -5.43 -7.85 8.01
N ARG A 6 -5.42 -9.17 8.23
CA ARG A 6 -4.23 -10.04 8.09
C ARG A 6 -4.10 -10.64 6.70
N GLN A 7 -5.16 -10.65 5.89
CA GLN A 7 -5.14 -11.15 4.51
C GLN A 7 -4.26 -10.34 3.56
N ARG A 8 -3.82 -9.14 3.93
CA ARG A 8 -2.94 -8.29 3.11
C ARG A 8 -1.48 -8.71 3.15
N GLN A 9 -1.09 -9.61 4.04
CA GLN A 9 0.26 -10.16 4.08
C GLN A 9 0.25 -11.52 3.39
N MET A 10 0.55 -11.56 2.11
CA MET A 10 0.66 -12.78 1.31
C MET A 10 1.97 -13.54 1.63
N CYS A 11 2.20 -13.86 2.88
CA CYS A 11 3.31 -14.67 3.32
C CYS A 11 2.80 -16.06 3.71
N ILE A 12 3.46 -17.11 3.25
CA ILE A 12 3.14 -18.51 3.63
C ILE A 12 3.12 -18.68 5.16
N ARG A 13 4.01 -17.99 5.86
CA ARG A 13 4.08 -17.98 7.31
C ARG A 13 2.80 -17.41 7.95
N ASP A 14 2.23 -16.35 7.39
CA ASP A 14 0.98 -15.77 7.88
C ASP A 14 -0.20 -16.70 7.63
N ARG A 15 -0.22 -17.40 6.49
CA ARG A 15 -1.22 -18.43 6.17
C ARG A 15 -1.15 -19.60 7.17
N SER A 16 0.03 -20.10 7.46
CA SER A 16 0.24 -21.16 8.46
C SER A 16 -0.18 -20.70 9.85
N THR A 17 0.10 -19.45 10.20
CA THR A 17 -0.33 -18.85 11.47
C THR A 17 -1.85 -18.67 11.51
N ALA A 18 -2.47 -18.25 10.41
CA ALA A 18 -3.93 -18.12 10.33
C ALA A 18 -4.63 -19.48 10.50
N LEU A 19 -4.14 -20.51 9.84
CA LEU A 19 -4.67 -21.89 9.98
C LEU A 19 -4.51 -22.45 11.41
N ARG A 20 -3.40 -22.14 12.08
CA ARG A 20 -3.21 -22.54 13.49
C ARG A 20 -4.15 -21.81 14.45
N ASN A 21 -4.47 -20.55 14.16
CA ASN A 21 -5.32 -19.72 15.02
C ASN A 21 -6.82 -19.92 14.78
N CYS A 22 -7.19 -20.59 13.69
CA CYS A 22 -8.59 -20.83 13.30
C CYS A 22 -8.65 -22.19 12.58
N ALA A 23 -9.08 -23.22 13.31
CA ALA A 23 -9.15 -24.59 12.79
C ALA A 23 -10.15 -24.73 11.61
N ASP A 24 -11.21 -23.94 11.63
CA ASP A 24 -12.28 -23.97 10.61
C ASP A 24 -12.03 -22.97 9.48
N LEU A 25 -10.80 -22.50 9.30
CA LEU A 25 -10.46 -21.50 8.28
C LEU A 25 -10.60 -22.11 6.88
N VAL A 26 -11.52 -21.56 6.09
CA VAL A 26 -11.66 -21.89 4.67
C VAL A 26 -10.65 -21.08 3.86
N VAL A 27 -9.73 -21.75 3.19
CA VAL A 27 -8.73 -21.15 2.32
C VAL A 27 -9.23 -21.17 0.88
N VAL A 28 -9.52 -19.99 0.33
CA VAL A 28 -9.99 -19.82 -1.05
C VAL A 28 -8.83 -19.47 -1.97
N SER A 29 -8.77 -20.09 -3.14
CA SER A 29 -7.78 -19.77 -4.16
C SER A 29 -7.94 -18.34 -4.68
N THR A 30 -6.80 -17.66 -4.89
CA THR A 30 -6.77 -16.29 -5.41
C THR A 30 -7.26 -16.26 -6.86
N ASN A 31 -8.24 -15.41 -7.17
CA ASN A 31 -8.71 -15.15 -8.53
C ASN A 31 -8.38 -13.72 -8.96
N MET A 32 -7.17 -13.53 -9.49
CA MET A 32 -6.70 -12.21 -9.94
C MET A 32 -7.50 -11.64 -11.11
N GLY A 33 -8.11 -12.48 -11.94
CA GLY A 33 -8.99 -12.05 -13.03
C GLY A 33 -10.21 -11.31 -12.47
N LYS A 34 -10.93 -11.96 -11.57
CA LYS A 34 -12.09 -11.39 -10.88
C LYS A 34 -11.74 -10.12 -10.11
N TYR A 35 -10.62 -10.11 -9.38
CA TYR A 35 -10.23 -8.91 -8.61
C TYR A 35 -9.96 -7.70 -9.50
N LYS A 36 -9.36 -7.90 -10.68
CA LYS A 36 -9.14 -6.82 -11.65
C LYS A 36 -10.43 -6.31 -12.25
N GLU A 37 -11.38 -7.22 -12.55
CA GLU A 37 -12.69 -6.87 -13.06
C GLU A 37 -13.47 -6.02 -12.07
N GLU A 38 -13.57 -6.46 -10.81
CA GLU A 38 -14.26 -5.70 -9.77
C GLU A 38 -13.55 -4.36 -9.46
N SER A 39 -12.22 -4.34 -9.44
CA SER A 39 -11.46 -3.11 -9.34
C SER A 39 -11.77 -2.13 -10.48
N ALA A 40 -11.89 -2.62 -11.71
CA ALA A 40 -12.23 -1.78 -12.87
C ALA A 40 -13.65 -1.20 -12.75
N ARG A 41 -14.62 -1.97 -12.24
CA ARG A 41 -15.99 -1.50 -11.96
C ARG A 41 -15.99 -0.38 -10.90
N VAL A 42 -15.24 -0.56 -9.80
CA VAL A 42 -15.09 0.48 -8.77
C VAL A 42 -14.46 1.75 -9.36
N GLN A 43 -13.38 1.60 -10.13
CA GLN A 43 -12.74 2.75 -10.77
C GLN A 43 -13.63 3.45 -11.80
N ALA A 44 -14.53 2.73 -12.48
CA ALA A 44 -15.53 3.33 -13.37
C ALA A 44 -16.51 4.24 -12.61
N ILE A 45 -16.89 3.86 -11.39
CA ILE A 45 -17.69 4.72 -10.51
C ILE A 45 -16.87 5.97 -10.14
N PHE A 46 -15.61 5.84 -9.72
CA PHE A 46 -14.76 6.97 -9.34
C PHE A 46 -14.62 8.01 -10.45
N ARG A 47 -14.43 7.56 -11.71
CA ARG A 47 -14.30 8.44 -12.88
C ARG A 47 -15.55 9.23 -13.25
N GLN A 48 -16.68 8.95 -12.64
CA GLN A 48 -17.90 9.77 -12.83
C GLN A 48 -17.87 11.03 -11.96
N TYR A 49 -16.96 11.10 -10.97
CA TYR A 49 -16.83 12.24 -10.06
C TYR A 49 -15.61 13.09 -10.37
N THR A 50 -14.57 12.52 -10.93
CA THR A 50 -13.33 13.21 -11.31
C THR A 50 -12.49 12.37 -12.27
N ASP A 51 -11.77 13.03 -13.18
CA ASP A 51 -10.75 12.40 -14.02
C ASP A 51 -9.43 12.18 -13.27
N LEU A 52 -9.22 12.89 -12.15
CA LEU A 52 -8.03 12.80 -11.32
C LEU A 52 -8.12 11.62 -10.35
N VAL A 53 -8.04 10.41 -10.89
CA VAL A 53 -8.02 9.15 -10.13
C VAL A 53 -6.64 8.53 -10.22
N GLU A 54 -5.93 8.40 -9.09
CA GLU A 54 -4.63 7.74 -8.97
C GLU A 54 -4.77 6.38 -8.27
N PRO A 55 -4.78 5.26 -8.99
CA PRO A 55 -4.78 3.94 -8.37
C PRO A 55 -3.45 3.66 -7.67
N LEU A 56 -3.50 3.24 -6.41
CA LEU A 56 -2.35 2.75 -5.64
C LEU A 56 -2.18 1.23 -5.78
N SER A 57 -3.30 0.51 -5.78
CA SER A 57 -3.41 -0.94 -5.90
C SER A 57 -4.74 -1.30 -6.60
N LEU A 58 -5.14 -2.56 -6.57
CA LEU A 58 -6.46 -2.98 -7.07
C LEU A 58 -7.60 -2.51 -6.16
N ASP A 59 -7.31 -2.24 -4.89
CA ASP A 59 -8.29 -1.94 -3.84
C ASP A 59 -8.15 -0.54 -3.24
N GLU A 60 -7.21 0.27 -3.74
CA GLU A 60 -6.96 1.63 -3.21
C GLU A 60 -6.72 2.63 -4.34
N ALA A 61 -7.31 3.82 -4.21
CA ALA A 61 -7.05 4.95 -5.09
C ALA A 61 -7.15 6.28 -4.34
N PHE A 62 -6.43 7.29 -4.83
CA PHE A 62 -6.71 8.69 -4.50
C PHE A 62 -7.57 9.31 -5.58
N LEU A 63 -8.50 10.16 -5.16
CA LEU A 63 -9.34 10.99 -6.01
C LEU A 63 -9.09 12.45 -5.63
N ASP A 64 -8.88 13.31 -6.63
CA ASP A 64 -8.92 14.75 -6.41
C ASP A 64 -10.27 15.26 -6.95
N VAL A 65 -11.10 15.74 -6.04
CA VAL A 65 -12.44 16.24 -6.32
C VAL A 65 -12.56 17.75 -6.09
N SER A 66 -11.41 18.44 -6.01
CA SER A 66 -11.36 19.88 -5.70
C SER A 66 -12.16 20.73 -6.68
N ASP A 67 -12.15 20.36 -7.97
CA ASP A 67 -12.86 21.06 -9.04
C ASP A 67 -14.24 20.45 -9.37
N SER A 68 -14.71 19.48 -8.59
CA SER A 68 -15.99 18.81 -8.83
C SER A 68 -17.16 19.69 -8.38
N CYS A 69 -18.14 19.89 -9.24
CA CYS A 69 -19.40 20.55 -8.91
C CYS A 69 -20.45 19.60 -8.31
N ILE A 70 -20.17 18.30 -8.28
CA ILE A 70 -21.08 17.28 -7.74
C ILE A 70 -21.24 17.50 -6.23
N ALA A 71 -22.44 17.28 -5.73
CA ALA A 71 -22.77 17.48 -4.31
C ALA A 71 -22.35 18.86 -3.77
N ASN A 72 -22.51 19.91 -4.58
CA ASN A 72 -22.11 21.30 -4.27
C ASN A 72 -20.61 21.42 -3.90
N GLY A 73 -19.75 20.59 -4.49
CA GLY A 73 -18.31 20.59 -4.21
C GLY A 73 -17.90 19.94 -2.88
N SER A 74 -18.84 19.30 -2.17
CA SER A 74 -18.53 18.65 -0.90
C SER A 74 -17.86 17.29 -1.10
N ALA A 75 -16.56 17.21 -0.87
CA ALA A 75 -15.79 15.96 -0.93
C ALA A 75 -16.36 14.90 0.05
N THR A 76 -16.89 15.31 1.19
CA THR A 76 -17.53 14.42 2.18
C THR A 76 -18.79 13.78 1.63
N LEU A 77 -19.65 14.54 0.94
CA LEU A 77 -20.86 14.02 0.31
C LEU A 77 -20.56 13.17 -0.91
N ILE A 78 -19.58 13.57 -1.73
CA ILE A 78 -19.08 12.77 -2.85
C ILE A 78 -18.60 11.41 -2.36
N ALA A 79 -17.76 11.36 -1.32
CA ALA A 79 -17.25 10.12 -0.75
C ALA A 79 -18.37 9.22 -0.22
N LYS A 80 -19.40 9.81 0.41
CA LYS A 80 -20.57 9.06 0.86
C LYS A 80 -21.33 8.46 -0.32
N GLU A 81 -21.62 9.22 -1.34
CA GLU A 81 -22.32 8.76 -2.54
C GLU A 81 -21.55 7.64 -3.25
N ILE A 82 -20.22 7.80 -3.43
CA ILE A 82 -19.37 6.75 -4.00
C ILE A 82 -19.47 5.46 -3.19
N ARG A 83 -19.41 5.52 -1.86
CA ARG A 83 -19.50 4.34 -0.99
C ARG A 83 -20.86 3.66 -1.11
N ASP A 84 -21.94 4.43 -1.11
CA ASP A 84 -23.31 3.92 -1.25
C ASP A 84 -23.49 3.24 -2.60
N ARG A 85 -22.97 3.84 -3.68
CA ARG A 85 -23.02 3.26 -5.03
C ARG A 85 -22.19 1.98 -5.17
N VAL A 86 -20.97 1.95 -4.64
CA VAL A 86 -20.13 0.74 -4.67
C VAL A 86 -20.85 -0.41 -3.95
N ARG A 87 -21.50 -0.12 -2.82
CA ARG A 87 -22.29 -1.11 -2.11
C ARG A 87 -23.50 -1.59 -2.92
N ALA A 88 -24.23 -0.68 -3.52
CA ALA A 88 -25.46 -1.01 -4.28
C ALA A 88 -25.15 -1.70 -5.61
N GLU A 89 -24.16 -1.21 -6.37
CA GLU A 89 -23.90 -1.66 -7.74
C GLU A 89 -22.93 -2.85 -7.81
N ILE A 90 -22.03 -3.01 -6.82
CA ILE A 90 -20.98 -4.03 -6.84
C ILE A 90 -21.13 -5.05 -5.70
N GLY A 91 -21.81 -4.68 -4.60
CA GLY A 91 -22.05 -5.57 -3.47
C GLY A 91 -20.86 -5.69 -2.51
N ILE A 92 -19.88 -4.77 -2.57
CA ILE A 92 -18.76 -4.70 -1.64
C ILE A 92 -18.78 -3.38 -0.87
N THR A 93 -18.05 -3.32 0.24
CA THR A 93 -17.89 -2.10 1.02
C THR A 93 -16.52 -1.49 0.83
N ILE A 94 -16.47 -0.16 0.82
CA ILE A 94 -15.24 0.62 0.81
C ILE A 94 -15.24 1.64 1.96
N SER A 95 -14.04 2.02 2.43
CA SER A 95 -13.87 3.10 3.40
C SER A 95 -13.20 4.30 2.74
N ALA A 96 -13.58 5.50 3.13
CA ALA A 96 -13.07 6.74 2.58
C ALA A 96 -12.42 7.62 3.65
N GLY A 97 -11.32 8.27 3.26
CA GLY A 97 -10.70 9.34 4.03
C GLY A 97 -10.68 10.61 3.20
N ILE A 98 -11.14 11.71 3.78
CA ILE A 98 -11.24 13.01 3.13
C ILE A 98 -10.29 13.98 3.86
N ALA A 99 -9.41 14.63 3.11
CA ALA A 99 -8.49 15.63 3.65
C ALA A 99 -7.92 16.49 2.51
N ASN A 100 -7.21 17.54 2.88
CA ASN A 100 -6.57 18.47 1.94
C ASN A 100 -5.30 17.94 1.25
N ASN A 101 -4.85 16.73 1.57
CA ASN A 101 -3.71 16.08 0.91
C ASN A 101 -3.78 14.55 1.00
N LYS A 102 -2.95 13.88 0.17
CA LYS A 102 -2.94 12.42 0.03
C LYS A 102 -2.53 11.69 1.31
N PHE A 103 -1.60 12.25 2.08
CA PHE A 103 -1.11 11.64 3.31
C PHE A 103 -2.21 11.56 4.36
N LEU A 104 -2.88 12.68 4.61
CA LEU A 104 -3.97 12.75 5.58
C LEU A 104 -5.18 11.91 5.16
N ALA A 105 -5.57 12.00 3.87
CA ALA A 105 -6.67 11.21 3.34
C ALA A 105 -6.41 9.69 3.49
N LYS A 106 -5.17 9.23 3.25
CA LYS A 106 -4.79 7.83 3.43
C LYS A 106 -4.93 7.36 4.88
N ILE A 107 -4.52 8.18 5.85
CA ILE A 107 -4.66 7.86 7.27
C ILE A 107 -6.15 7.86 7.66
N ALA A 108 -6.89 8.90 7.27
CA ALA A 108 -8.31 9.03 7.56
C ALA A 108 -9.11 7.84 7.01
N SER A 109 -8.75 7.31 5.83
CA SER A 109 -9.43 6.15 5.24
C SER A 109 -9.33 4.87 6.08
N ASP A 110 -8.32 4.76 6.95
CA ASP A 110 -8.12 3.60 7.83
C ASP A 110 -8.76 3.78 9.22
N TRP A 111 -9.24 5.00 9.55
CA TRP A 111 -9.65 5.34 10.91
C TRP A 111 -10.95 4.65 11.33
N ASN A 112 -11.96 4.72 10.47
CA ASN A 112 -13.30 4.18 10.73
C ASN A 112 -13.58 2.89 9.92
N LYS A 113 -12.56 2.06 9.64
CA LYS A 113 -12.77 0.77 8.98
C LYS A 113 -13.44 -0.25 9.90
N PRO A 114 -14.29 -1.16 9.38
CA PRO A 114 -14.72 -1.30 7.99
C PRO A 114 -15.86 -0.35 7.63
N ASP A 115 -16.07 -0.15 6.32
CA ASP A 115 -17.20 0.56 5.74
C ASP A 115 -17.48 1.92 6.40
N GLY A 116 -16.41 2.64 6.70
CA GLY A 116 -16.45 3.92 7.39
C GLY A 116 -15.94 5.06 6.52
N GLN A 117 -16.15 6.27 7.02
CA GLN A 117 -15.68 7.50 6.43
C GLN A 117 -15.16 8.43 7.50
N MET A 118 -14.08 9.13 7.24
CA MET A 118 -13.53 10.17 8.11
C MET A 118 -13.06 11.35 7.29
N THR A 119 -13.43 12.55 7.75
CA THR A 119 -12.93 13.82 7.23
C THR A 119 -11.96 14.44 8.23
N VAL A 120 -10.80 14.89 7.75
CA VAL A 120 -9.86 15.73 8.49
C VAL A 120 -9.93 17.13 7.88
N GLU A 121 -10.61 18.02 8.54
CA GLU A 121 -10.76 19.40 8.07
C GLU A 121 -9.43 20.17 8.21
N PRO A 122 -9.17 21.18 7.36
CA PRO A 122 -7.94 21.96 7.42
C PRO A 122 -7.65 22.55 8.81
N ALA A 123 -8.69 22.97 9.53
CA ALA A 123 -8.57 23.52 10.89
C ALA A 123 -8.11 22.47 11.92
N ASP A 124 -8.42 21.18 11.69
CA ASP A 124 -8.14 20.10 12.62
C ASP A 124 -6.81 19.41 12.37
N VAL A 125 -6.16 19.68 11.24
CA VAL A 125 -4.93 19.00 10.83
C VAL A 125 -3.85 19.04 11.91
N ALA A 126 -3.62 20.20 12.52
CA ALA A 126 -2.57 20.36 13.52
C ALA A 126 -2.80 19.47 14.74
N ASN A 127 -4.05 19.42 15.24
CA ASN A 127 -4.43 18.61 16.39
C ASN A 127 -4.43 17.12 16.04
N PHE A 128 -4.96 16.74 14.86
CA PHE A 128 -5.01 15.38 14.39
C PHE A 128 -3.60 14.78 14.24
N ILE A 129 -2.69 15.52 13.61
CA ILE A 129 -1.31 15.07 13.40
C ILE A 129 -0.55 14.97 14.72
N ARG A 130 -0.72 15.93 15.63
CA ARG A 130 0.03 15.98 16.88
C ARG A 130 -0.05 14.68 17.67
N VAL A 131 -1.25 14.10 17.76
CA VAL A 131 -1.52 12.87 18.53
C VAL A 131 -1.37 11.59 17.70
N LEU A 132 -1.04 11.71 16.42
CA LEU A 132 -0.95 10.55 15.52
C LEU A 132 0.22 9.66 15.92
N PRO A 133 -0.01 8.36 16.20
CA PRO A 133 1.05 7.39 16.42
C PRO A 133 1.95 7.24 15.19
N ILE A 134 3.26 7.10 15.39
CA ILE A 134 4.25 7.02 14.31
C ILE A 134 3.99 5.84 13.35
N GLU A 135 3.43 4.75 13.82
CA GLU A 135 3.10 3.57 13.01
C GLU A 135 2.00 3.83 11.98
N LYS A 136 1.23 4.89 12.18
CA LYS A 136 0.19 5.32 11.23
C LYS A 136 0.75 6.16 10.09
N ILE A 137 1.98 6.63 10.19
CA ILE A 137 2.64 7.38 9.12
C ILE A 137 2.89 6.45 7.94
N PHE A 138 2.33 6.80 6.79
CA PHE A 138 2.53 6.02 5.56
C PHE A 138 4.02 5.96 5.17
N GLY A 139 4.56 4.75 5.14
CA GLY A 139 5.98 4.49 4.89
C GLY A 139 6.78 4.15 6.16
N VAL A 140 6.18 4.24 7.34
CA VAL A 140 6.77 3.73 8.58
C VAL A 140 6.31 2.28 8.76
N GLY A 141 7.22 1.33 8.48
CA GLY A 141 7.01 -0.08 8.75
C GLY A 141 7.50 -0.47 10.16
N SER A 142 7.26 -1.73 10.57
CA SER A 142 7.58 -2.23 11.91
C SER A 142 9.04 -1.99 12.32
N VAL A 143 9.99 -2.17 11.41
CA VAL A 143 11.43 -1.93 11.68
C VAL A 143 11.71 -0.45 11.96
N THR A 144 11.15 0.45 11.15
CA THR A 144 11.33 1.90 11.36
C THR A 144 10.62 2.36 12.63
N ALA A 145 9.40 1.89 12.88
CA ALA A 145 8.67 2.17 14.11
C ALA A 145 9.44 1.69 15.34
N GLY A 146 9.98 0.46 15.33
CA GLY A 146 10.79 -0.06 16.42
C GLY A 146 12.06 0.76 16.66
N LYS A 147 12.68 1.31 15.60
CA LYS A 147 13.81 2.26 15.77
C LYS A 147 13.35 3.56 16.42
N MET A 148 12.22 4.12 15.99
CA MET A 148 11.66 5.34 16.57
C MET A 148 11.32 5.15 18.05
N HIS A 149 10.68 4.05 18.42
CA HIS A 149 10.36 3.74 19.82
C HIS A 149 11.61 3.65 20.71
N ARG A 150 12.69 3.02 20.25
CA ARG A 150 13.97 3.00 20.98
C ARG A 150 14.59 4.39 21.18
N MET A 151 14.21 5.36 20.34
CA MET A 151 14.60 6.76 20.47
C MET A 151 13.61 7.58 21.31
N GLY A 152 12.57 6.95 21.90
CA GLY A 152 11.54 7.64 22.66
C GLY A 152 10.49 8.36 21.82
N LEU A 153 10.46 8.12 20.48
CA LEU A 153 9.53 8.76 19.56
C LEU A 153 8.29 7.86 19.36
N ASN A 154 7.14 8.30 19.81
CA ASN A 154 5.89 7.54 19.79
C ASN A 154 4.80 8.19 18.95
N THR A 155 4.84 9.51 18.80
CA THR A 155 3.84 10.31 18.11
C THR A 155 4.47 11.27 17.11
N CYS A 156 3.66 11.84 16.23
CA CYS A 156 4.13 12.93 15.38
C CYS A 156 4.57 14.16 16.18
N ALA A 157 4.02 14.41 17.38
CA ALA A 157 4.48 15.50 18.25
C ALA A 157 5.95 15.29 18.65
N ASP A 158 6.36 14.07 18.95
CA ASP A 158 7.75 13.77 19.29
C ASP A 158 8.67 14.02 18.09
N LEU A 159 8.24 13.63 16.88
CA LEU A 159 8.99 13.89 15.63
C LEU A 159 9.09 15.40 15.33
N GLN A 160 8.06 16.19 15.67
CA GLN A 160 8.06 17.65 15.46
C GLN A 160 9.12 18.37 16.28
N ASN A 161 9.57 17.81 17.41
CA ASN A 161 10.63 18.34 18.24
C ASN A 161 12.03 18.15 17.64
N LEU A 162 12.17 17.32 16.61
CA LEU A 162 13.42 17.06 15.92
C LEU A 162 13.61 17.99 14.73
N SER A 163 14.85 18.41 14.50
CA SER A 163 15.23 19.16 13.31
C SER A 163 15.20 18.25 12.07
N ILE A 164 15.13 18.86 10.89
CA ILE A 164 15.26 18.12 9.61
C ILE A 164 16.61 17.42 9.50
N LEU A 165 17.67 18.00 10.08
CA LEU A 165 19.01 17.42 10.11
C LEU A 165 19.05 16.17 10.97
N ASP A 166 18.44 16.20 12.17
CA ASP A 166 18.36 15.04 13.05
C ASP A 166 17.56 13.90 12.40
N LEU A 167 16.38 14.22 11.84
CA LEU A 167 15.58 13.22 11.14
C LEU A 167 16.33 12.63 9.94
N THR A 168 17.04 13.44 9.18
CA THR A 168 17.82 12.96 8.03
C THR A 168 19.02 12.12 8.47
N LYS A 169 19.68 12.48 9.56
CA LYS A 169 20.77 11.70 10.17
C LYS A 169 20.31 10.30 10.57
N HIS A 170 19.12 10.19 11.17
CA HIS A 170 18.61 8.92 11.67
C HIS A 170 17.89 8.09 10.62
N PHE A 171 17.19 8.71 9.66
CA PHE A 171 16.28 8.04 8.72
C PHE A 171 16.66 8.25 7.24
N GLY A 172 17.83 8.84 6.97
CA GLY A 172 18.32 9.09 5.62
C GLY A 172 17.35 9.96 4.80
N LYS A 173 17.20 9.67 3.52
CA LYS A 173 16.29 10.41 2.62
C LYS A 173 14.84 10.45 3.12
N PHE A 174 14.42 9.44 3.87
CA PHE A 174 13.07 9.40 4.44
C PHE A 174 12.90 10.41 5.58
N GLY A 175 13.99 10.83 6.26
CA GLY A 175 13.96 11.82 7.34
C GLY A 175 13.43 13.18 6.90
N ALA A 176 13.84 13.68 5.73
CA ALA A 176 13.33 14.92 5.18
C ALA A 176 11.79 14.82 4.95
N ARG A 177 11.34 13.69 4.39
CA ARG A 177 9.91 13.46 4.20
C ARG A 177 9.15 13.32 5.53
N LEU A 178 9.73 12.67 6.53
CA LEU A 178 9.14 12.58 7.88
C LEU A 178 8.92 13.96 8.49
N PHE A 179 9.86 14.90 8.27
CA PHE A 179 9.76 16.27 8.75
C PHE A 179 8.49 16.96 8.24
N ASP A 180 8.14 16.77 6.98
CA ASP A 180 6.92 17.34 6.40
C ASP A 180 5.68 16.57 6.84
N LEU A 181 5.69 15.22 6.74
CA LEU A 181 4.56 14.38 7.07
C LEU A 181 4.12 14.53 8.53
N CYS A 182 5.05 14.59 9.49
CA CYS A 182 4.70 14.78 10.90
C CYS A 182 4.10 16.18 11.18
N ARG A 183 4.13 17.10 10.21
CA ARG A 183 3.49 18.42 10.23
C ARG A 183 2.23 18.50 9.35
N GLY A 184 1.77 17.34 8.85
CA GLY A 184 0.59 17.25 8.00
C GLY A 184 0.78 17.76 6.56
N LYS A 185 2.02 17.94 6.11
CA LYS A 185 2.35 18.47 4.78
C LYS A 185 2.63 17.34 3.80
N ASP A 186 1.95 17.36 2.66
CA ASP A 186 2.19 16.47 1.53
C ASP A 186 1.71 17.14 0.24
N ASP A 187 2.63 17.77 -0.47
CA ASP A 187 2.35 18.57 -1.66
C ASP A 187 2.28 17.73 -2.96
N ARG A 188 2.25 16.39 -2.85
CA ARG A 188 2.16 15.53 -4.02
C ARG A 188 0.78 15.61 -4.63
N PRO A 189 0.64 16.01 -5.91
CA PRO A 189 -0.65 16.00 -6.59
C PRO A 189 -1.16 14.58 -6.80
N VAL A 190 -2.45 14.44 -7.03
CA VAL A 190 -3.05 13.21 -7.55
C VAL A 190 -2.66 13.07 -9.02
N SER A 191 -2.00 11.97 -9.37
CA SER A 191 -1.49 11.72 -10.71
C SER A 191 -2.10 10.45 -11.30
N PRO A 192 -3.04 10.57 -12.25
CA PRO A 192 -3.67 9.42 -12.91
C PRO A 192 -2.68 8.55 -13.69
N TYR A 193 -1.57 9.15 -14.12
CA TYR A 193 -0.59 8.49 -14.97
C TYR A 193 0.66 8.13 -14.19
N ARG A 194 0.81 6.82 -13.92
CA ARG A 194 2.02 6.29 -13.31
C ARG A 194 2.78 5.44 -14.32
N GLN A 195 3.97 5.90 -14.69
CA GLN A 195 4.86 5.09 -15.50
C GLN A 195 5.37 3.89 -14.69
N ARG A 196 5.19 2.68 -15.23
CA ARG A 196 5.74 1.46 -14.63
C ARG A 196 7.26 1.50 -14.63
N LYS A 197 7.87 1.25 -13.46
CA LYS A 197 9.34 1.29 -13.29
C LYS A 197 10.00 -0.09 -13.28
N SER A 198 9.22 -1.16 -13.06
CA SER A 198 9.73 -2.54 -13.03
C SER A 198 8.65 -3.53 -13.44
N VAL A 199 9.09 -4.65 -13.97
CA VAL A 199 8.26 -5.85 -14.20
C VAL A 199 8.94 -6.99 -13.50
N SER A 200 8.20 -7.79 -12.74
CA SER A 200 8.72 -8.96 -12.03
C SER A 200 7.78 -10.14 -12.15
N THR A 201 8.33 -11.31 -11.99
CA THR A 201 7.58 -12.55 -11.74
C THR A 201 8.21 -13.27 -10.56
N GLU A 202 7.40 -13.97 -9.79
CA GLU A 202 7.85 -14.76 -8.66
C GLU A 202 6.97 -15.99 -8.52
N ARG A 203 7.54 -17.07 -7.99
CA ARG A 203 6.85 -18.30 -7.60
C ARG A 203 7.25 -18.71 -6.19
N THR A 204 6.30 -19.22 -5.46
CA THR A 204 6.55 -19.91 -4.20
C THR A 204 6.22 -21.37 -4.40
N TYR A 205 7.15 -22.25 -4.04
CA TYR A 205 7.00 -23.70 -4.19
C TYR A 205 6.46 -24.29 -2.90
N THR A 206 5.62 -25.32 -3.02
CA THR A 206 5.10 -26.07 -1.86
C THR A 206 6.16 -27.00 -1.27
N VAL A 207 7.12 -27.41 -2.09
CA VAL A 207 8.29 -28.20 -1.71
C VAL A 207 9.52 -27.46 -2.21
N ASP A 208 10.56 -27.38 -1.39
CA ASP A 208 11.80 -26.72 -1.74
C ASP A 208 12.48 -27.40 -2.94
N LEU A 209 13.11 -26.60 -3.80
CA LEU A 209 13.88 -27.10 -4.95
C LEU A 209 15.13 -27.84 -4.44
N ALA A 210 15.22 -29.12 -4.74
CA ALA A 210 16.18 -30.02 -4.09
C ALA A 210 17.64 -29.86 -4.58
N ASN A 211 17.85 -29.30 -5.77
CA ASN A 211 19.17 -29.23 -6.38
C ASN A 211 19.31 -28.09 -7.41
N PRO A 212 20.54 -27.73 -7.83
CA PRO A 212 20.77 -26.65 -8.79
C PRO A 212 20.11 -26.87 -10.16
N THR A 213 19.95 -28.11 -10.61
CA THR A 213 19.32 -28.42 -11.91
C THR A 213 17.84 -28.00 -11.88
N ALA A 214 17.10 -28.41 -10.84
CA ALA A 214 15.72 -27.98 -10.64
C ALA A 214 15.58 -26.45 -10.51
N CYS A 215 16.54 -25.80 -9.86
CA CYS A 215 16.58 -24.34 -9.79
C CYS A 215 16.77 -23.69 -11.18
N ASN A 216 17.62 -24.24 -12.02
CA ASN A 216 17.87 -23.72 -13.36
C ASN A 216 16.64 -23.89 -14.27
N GLU A 217 15.98 -25.04 -14.23
CA GLU A 217 14.73 -25.28 -14.98
C GLU A 217 13.66 -24.25 -14.59
N GLU A 218 13.52 -23.98 -13.30
CA GLU A 218 12.55 -22.99 -12.82
C GLU A 218 12.93 -21.54 -13.15
N ILE A 219 14.22 -21.23 -13.27
CA ILE A 219 14.69 -19.93 -13.79
C ILE A 219 14.24 -19.74 -15.23
N ASP A 220 14.35 -20.75 -16.08
CA ASP A 220 13.93 -20.68 -17.48
C ASP A 220 12.41 -20.47 -17.59
N HIS A 221 11.62 -21.16 -16.76
CA HIS A 221 10.19 -20.94 -16.67
C HIS A 221 9.84 -19.51 -16.22
N LEU A 222 10.49 -19.02 -15.16
CA LEU A 222 10.29 -17.67 -14.69
C LEU A 222 10.71 -16.62 -15.71
N PHE A 223 11.80 -16.87 -16.45
CA PHE A 223 12.25 -15.97 -17.50
C PHE A 223 11.24 -15.91 -18.66
N SER A 224 10.70 -17.03 -19.10
CA SER A 224 9.64 -17.09 -20.12
C SER A 224 8.39 -16.30 -19.66
N ASP A 225 7.98 -16.48 -18.41
CA ASP A 225 6.84 -15.73 -17.85
C ASP A 225 7.14 -14.23 -17.75
N LEU A 226 8.37 -13.84 -17.40
CA LEU A 226 8.81 -12.46 -17.37
C LEU A 226 8.75 -11.82 -18.76
N GLN A 227 9.23 -12.51 -19.80
CA GLN A 227 9.16 -12.04 -21.18
C GLN A 227 7.72 -11.77 -21.61
N LYS A 228 6.80 -12.71 -21.36
CA LYS A 228 5.36 -12.54 -21.65
C LYS A 228 4.78 -11.32 -20.92
N ARG A 229 5.16 -11.11 -19.65
CA ARG A 229 4.71 -9.94 -18.85
C ARG A 229 5.26 -8.63 -19.41
N VAL A 230 6.51 -8.57 -19.80
CA VAL A 230 7.14 -7.39 -20.40
C VAL A 230 6.46 -7.02 -21.71
N THR A 231 6.20 -8.02 -22.58
CA THR A 231 5.49 -7.82 -23.85
C THR A 231 4.08 -7.28 -23.63
N ARG A 232 3.30 -7.90 -22.74
CA ARG A 232 1.93 -7.45 -22.41
C ARG A 232 1.90 -6.06 -21.80
N ALA A 233 2.89 -5.71 -21.01
CA ALA A 233 2.96 -4.42 -20.33
C ALA A 233 3.35 -3.27 -21.27
N ASN A 234 3.74 -3.57 -22.52
CA ASN A 234 4.25 -2.60 -23.52
C ASN A 234 5.34 -1.66 -22.94
N CYS A 235 6.21 -2.20 -22.10
CA CYS A 235 7.19 -1.43 -21.34
C CYS A 235 8.49 -1.22 -22.13
N LYS A 236 8.41 -0.78 -23.39
CA LYS A 236 9.58 -0.53 -24.24
C LYS A 236 10.61 0.40 -23.59
N HIS A 237 10.17 1.36 -22.79
CA HIS A 237 11.03 2.27 -22.04
C HIS A 237 11.87 1.56 -20.94
N LEU A 238 11.42 0.40 -20.42
CA LEU A 238 12.15 -0.38 -19.41
C LEU A 238 13.27 -1.21 -20.01
N ILE A 239 13.22 -1.50 -21.32
CA ILE A 239 14.23 -2.33 -22.01
C ILE A 239 15.59 -1.62 -22.04
N LYS A 240 15.63 -0.31 -21.88
CA LYS A 240 16.89 0.45 -21.78
C LYS A 240 17.63 0.22 -20.46
N SER A 241 16.95 -0.21 -19.40
CA SER A 241 17.51 -0.55 -18.10
C SER A 241 17.76 -2.05 -18.02
N ARG A 242 18.98 -2.48 -18.32
CA ARG A 242 19.38 -3.89 -18.49
C ARG A 242 19.71 -4.60 -17.16
N THR A 243 19.00 -4.30 -16.09
CA THR A 243 19.25 -4.99 -14.82
C THR A 243 18.27 -6.13 -14.64
N LEU A 244 18.74 -7.37 -14.74
CA LEU A 244 18.04 -8.57 -14.31
C LEU A 244 18.47 -8.89 -12.88
N LYS A 245 17.52 -8.89 -11.94
CA LYS A 245 17.76 -9.27 -10.56
C LYS A 245 17.10 -10.61 -10.28
N LEU A 246 17.90 -11.63 -10.04
CA LEU A 246 17.45 -12.91 -9.51
C LEU A 246 17.52 -12.88 -7.98
N ARG A 247 16.50 -13.41 -7.33
CA ARG A 247 16.46 -13.56 -5.89
C ARG A 247 15.92 -14.93 -5.54
N PHE A 248 16.73 -15.74 -4.87
CA PHE A 248 16.32 -16.94 -4.17
C PHE A 248 16.01 -16.56 -2.71
N CYS A 249 14.90 -17.03 -2.19
CA CYS A 249 14.53 -16.86 -0.80
C CYS A 249 14.32 -18.23 -0.19
N LEU A 250 15.25 -18.64 0.67
CA LEU A 250 15.08 -19.78 1.55
C LEU A 250 14.37 -19.27 2.80
N LEU A 251 13.07 -19.51 2.90
CA LEU A 251 12.24 -18.94 3.97
C LEU A 251 12.55 -19.49 5.36
N TYR A 252 13.30 -20.60 5.46
CA TYR A 252 13.40 -21.36 6.71
C TYR A 252 14.80 -21.85 7.10
N THR A 253 15.85 -21.66 6.32
CA THR A 253 17.13 -22.32 6.57
C THR A 253 18.34 -21.42 6.79
N SER A 254 18.24 -20.11 6.62
CA SER A 254 19.31 -19.17 6.96
C SER A 254 18.76 -17.81 7.32
N PRO A 255 19.17 -17.22 8.45
CA PRO A 255 18.98 -15.79 8.65
C PRO A 255 19.64 -15.05 7.48
N SER A 256 18.94 -14.05 6.93
CA SER A 256 19.51 -13.19 5.91
C SER A 256 20.84 -12.61 6.44
N PRO A 257 21.89 -12.49 5.62
CA PRO A 257 23.12 -11.79 6.05
C PRO A 257 22.89 -10.37 6.56
N ARG A 258 21.69 -9.82 6.36
CA ARG A 258 21.26 -8.53 6.93
C ARG A 258 20.68 -8.64 8.34
N ASP A 259 20.27 -9.85 8.77
CA ASP A 259 19.65 -10.08 10.08
C ASP A 259 20.73 -10.35 11.15
N GLY A 260 22.00 -10.50 10.77
CA GLY A 260 23.15 -10.74 11.64
C GLY A 260 24.08 -9.55 11.84
N ARG A 261 23.65 -8.32 11.53
CA ARG A 261 24.37 -7.12 11.93
C ARG A 261 23.61 -6.42 13.06
N GLU A 262 23.79 -6.96 14.24
CA GLU A 262 23.68 -6.17 15.45
C GLU A 262 24.92 -5.29 15.60
#